data_f30ab4fb844aa85fdb2bd63a3f8f810d
#
_entry.id   f30ab4fb844aa85fdb2bd63a3f8f810d
#
_cell.length_a   1.000
_cell.length_b   1.000
_cell.length_c   1.000
_cell.angle_alpha   90.00
_cell.angle_beta   90.00
_cell.angle_gamma   90.00
#
_symmetry.space_group_name_H-M   'P 1'
#
loop_
_entity.id
_entity.type
_entity.pdbx_description
1 polymer ?
#
loop_
_entity_poly.entity_id
_entity_poly.type
_entity_poly.pdbx_seq_one_letter_code
_entity_poly.pdbx_strand_id
1 'polypeptide(L)'
;MKAQKTVLVCVTPQESSQTLVEAGRVLAEKNQAALEVISVLPICANFSKNEPATLEKLFSFAQNAGGQMAVYFSDDPVLTVAAHISKEHPTLIVTGFPGENSNAFVSALHLLVPDVPVSMVAQDGNIYNMLPLKNDPVFTK
;
A
#
# COMPACT_ATOMS: atom_id res chain seq x y z
N MET A 1 5.44 21.88 14.53
CA MET A 1 4.93 20.59 14.76
C MET A 1 5.43 19.55 13.77
N LYS A 2 5.83 18.38 14.23
CA LYS A 2 6.33 17.37 13.37
C LYS A 2 5.25 16.66 12.65
N ALA A 3 5.42 16.46 11.36
CA ALA A 3 4.51 15.62 10.61
C ALA A 3 4.59 14.21 11.14
N GLN A 4 3.45 13.58 11.31
CA GLN A 4 3.44 12.20 11.75
C GLN A 4 3.83 11.30 10.59
N LYS A 5 4.67 10.32 10.87
CA LYS A 5 5.03 9.32 9.88
C LYS A 5 3.84 8.42 9.61
N THR A 6 3.71 7.96 8.40
CA THR A 6 2.61 7.09 8.01
C THR A 6 3.14 5.95 7.14
N VAL A 7 2.70 4.74 7.44
CA VAL A 7 2.92 3.58 6.59
C VAL A 7 1.62 3.34 5.82
N LEU A 8 1.71 3.38 4.50
CA LEU A 8 0.55 3.21 3.63
C LEU A 8 0.55 1.80 3.05
N VAL A 9 -0.50 1.05 3.32
CA VAL A 9 -0.66 -0.31 2.82
C VAL A 9 -1.64 -0.30 1.66
N CYS A 10 -1.20 -0.74 0.50
CA CYS A 10 -2.05 -0.79 -0.70
C CYS A 10 -2.58 -2.20 -0.85
N VAL A 11 -3.90 -2.34 -0.82
CA VAL A 11 -4.53 -3.65 -0.85
C VAL A 11 -5.65 -3.70 -1.86
N THR A 12 -5.99 -4.92 -2.27
CA THR A 12 -7.24 -5.17 -3.00
C THR A 12 -8.15 -5.94 -2.07
N PRO A 13 -9.48 -5.92 -2.31
CA PRO A 13 -10.41 -6.61 -1.41
C PRO A 13 -10.31 -8.13 -1.58
N GLN A 14 -9.39 -8.73 -0.88
CA GLN A 14 -9.14 -10.16 -0.90
C GLN A 14 -8.84 -10.61 0.51
N GLU A 15 -9.04 -11.88 0.75
CA GLU A 15 -8.76 -12.40 2.09
C GLU A 15 -7.29 -12.35 2.43
N SER A 16 -6.43 -12.54 1.45
CA SER A 16 -4.99 -12.47 1.68
C SER A 16 -4.54 -11.08 2.12
N SER A 17 -5.40 -10.09 1.97
CA SER A 17 -5.03 -8.73 2.37
C SER A 17 -4.87 -8.61 3.88
N GLN A 18 -5.43 -9.51 4.66
CA GLN A 18 -5.21 -9.47 6.10
C GLN A 18 -3.74 -9.61 6.44
N THR A 19 -3.05 -10.53 5.78
CA THR A 19 -1.61 -10.69 5.99
C THR A 19 -0.87 -9.40 5.67
N LEU A 20 -1.29 -8.74 4.62
CA LEU A 20 -0.64 -7.51 4.18
C LEU A 20 -0.88 -6.39 5.18
N VAL A 21 -2.11 -6.26 5.66
CA VAL A 21 -2.43 -5.24 6.66
C VAL A 21 -1.64 -5.50 7.95
N GLU A 22 -1.52 -6.75 8.32
CA GLU A 22 -0.78 -7.10 9.53
C GLU A 22 0.70 -6.79 9.38
N ALA A 23 1.28 -7.07 8.20
CA ALA A 23 2.66 -6.69 7.96
C ALA A 23 2.84 -5.19 8.05
N GLY A 24 1.89 -4.43 7.52
CA GLY A 24 1.93 -2.98 7.62
C GLY A 24 1.86 -2.50 9.05
N ARG A 25 1.03 -3.15 9.86
CA ARG A 25 0.93 -2.80 11.27
C ARG A 25 2.28 -2.98 11.98
N VAL A 26 2.93 -4.11 11.73
CA VAL A 26 4.23 -4.36 12.34
C VAL A 26 5.25 -3.30 11.91
N LEU A 27 5.27 -2.99 10.62
CA LEU A 27 6.20 -1.98 10.11
C LEU A 27 5.88 -0.60 10.66
N ALA A 28 4.60 -0.28 10.82
CA ALA A 28 4.22 1.00 11.40
C ALA A 28 4.68 1.09 12.85
N GLU A 29 4.50 0.03 13.61
CA GLU A 29 4.96 0.03 14.99
C GLU A 29 6.47 0.19 15.09
N LYS A 30 7.19 -0.52 14.23
CA LYS A 30 8.64 -0.43 14.23
C LYS A 30 9.14 0.98 13.92
N ASN A 31 8.39 1.70 13.11
CA ASN A 31 8.79 3.03 12.69
C ASN A 31 8.09 4.12 13.45
N GLN A 32 7.31 3.75 14.45
CA GLN A 32 6.53 4.72 15.23
C GLN A 32 5.67 5.58 14.33
N ALA A 33 5.00 4.93 13.40
CA ALA A 33 4.22 5.59 12.37
C ALA A 33 2.76 5.20 12.49
N ALA A 34 1.89 6.04 11.94
CA ALA A 34 0.49 5.70 11.81
C ALA A 34 0.30 4.72 10.67
N LEU A 35 -0.75 3.95 10.72
CA LEU A 35 -1.08 2.98 9.68
C LEU A 35 -2.25 3.48 8.87
N GLU A 36 -2.11 3.45 7.55
CA GLU A 36 -3.22 3.76 6.66
C GLU A 36 -3.30 2.68 5.60
N VAL A 37 -4.52 2.26 5.28
CA VAL A 37 -4.77 1.24 4.26
C VAL A 37 -5.54 1.90 3.13
N ILE A 38 -5.09 1.68 1.90
CA ILE A 38 -5.76 2.24 0.74
C ILE A 38 -6.16 1.12 -0.21
N SER A 39 -7.36 1.23 -0.76
CA SER A 39 -7.85 0.31 -1.76
C SER A 39 -8.47 1.11 -2.89
N VAL A 40 -8.17 0.74 -4.14
CA VAL A 40 -8.74 1.39 -5.31
C VAL A 40 -9.57 0.38 -6.07
N LEU A 41 -10.84 0.69 -6.26
CA LEU A 41 -11.77 -0.18 -6.96
C LEU A 41 -12.16 0.46 -8.30
N PRO A 42 -12.41 -0.36 -9.32
CA PRO A 42 -12.81 0.21 -10.61
C PRO A 42 -14.13 0.97 -10.50
N ILE A 43 -14.26 2.02 -11.29
CA ILE A 43 -15.47 2.83 -11.29
C ILE A 43 -16.67 2.00 -11.72
N CYS A 44 -16.46 1.14 -12.71
CA CYS A 44 -17.53 0.32 -13.28
C CYS A 44 -17.69 -0.99 -12.56
N ALA A 45 -17.12 -1.13 -11.38
CA ALA A 45 -17.22 -2.40 -10.68
C ALA A 45 -18.66 -2.71 -10.40
N ASN A 46 -19.10 -3.83 -10.90
CA ASN A 46 -20.31 -4.43 -10.39
C ASN A 46 -19.88 -5.09 -9.11
N PHE A 47 -20.32 -4.56 -8.01
CA PHE A 47 -20.03 -5.24 -6.77
C PHE A 47 -20.61 -6.62 -6.85
N SER A 48 -19.76 -7.60 -7.03
CA SER A 48 -20.19 -8.97 -6.95
C SER A 48 -20.73 -9.22 -5.56
N LYS A 49 -21.39 -10.33 -5.40
CA LYS A 49 -22.00 -10.64 -4.12
C LYS A 49 -21.01 -10.61 -2.97
N ASN A 50 -19.76 -10.91 -3.26
CA ASN A 50 -18.78 -11.05 -2.21
C ASN A 50 -17.97 -9.80 -1.93
N GLU A 51 -17.97 -8.85 -2.85
CA GLU A 51 -17.10 -7.70 -2.72
C GLU A 51 -17.45 -6.79 -1.54
N PRO A 52 -18.74 -6.48 -1.32
CA PRO A 52 -19.04 -5.65 -0.16
C PRO A 52 -18.63 -6.28 1.15
N ALA A 53 -18.85 -7.60 1.28
CA ALA A 53 -18.47 -8.29 2.51
C ALA A 53 -16.97 -8.33 2.67
N THR A 54 -16.24 -8.51 1.58
CA THR A 54 -14.79 -8.53 1.62
C THR A 54 -14.25 -7.15 2.01
N LEU A 55 -14.86 -6.11 1.47
CA LEU A 55 -14.46 -4.74 1.80
C LEU A 55 -14.70 -4.45 3.26
N GLU A 56 -15.82 -4.92 3.82
CA GLU A 56 -16.08 -4.77 5.23
C GLU A 56 -15.04 -5.48 6.08
N LYS A 57 -14.65 -6.67 5.68
CA LYS A 57 -13.60 -7.38 6.40
C LYS A 57 -12.30 -6.63 6.38
N LEU A 58 -11.96 -6.09 5.21
CA LEU A 58 -10.73 -5.33 5.07
C LEU A 58 -10.76 -4.10 5.95
N PHE A 59 -11.89 -3.44 6.00
CA PHE A 59 -12.07 -2.28 6.86
C PHE A 59 -11.88 -2.66 8.33
N SER A 60 -12.43 -3.81 8.71
CA SER A 60 -12.24 -4.33 10.06
C SER A 60 -10.79 -4.65 10.37
N PHE A 61 -10.09 -5.24 9.39
CA PHE A 61 -8.67 -5.52 9.59
C PHE A 61 -7.90 -4.24 9.85
N ALA A 62 -8.19 -3.19 9.09
CA ALA A 62 -7.51 -1.91 9.27
C ALA A 62 -7.83 -1.32 10.65
N GLN A 63 -9.09 -1.35 11.03
CA GLN A 63 -9.50 -0.86 12.33
C GLN A 63 -8.84 -1.60 13.48
N ASN A 64 -8.84 -2.93 13.40
CA ASN A 64 -8.24 -3.73 14.45
C ASN A 64 -6.74 -3.52 14.54
N ALA A 65 -6.12 -3.16 13.45
CA ALA A 65 -4.69 -2.85 13.42
C ALA A 65 -4.39 -1.41 13.88
N GLY A 66 -5.42 -0.66 14.22
CA GLY A 66 -5.25 0.71 14.67
C GLY A 66 -5.06 1.71 13.55
N GLY A 67 -5.45 1.35 12.33
CA GLY A 67 -5.25 2.20 11.19
C GLY A 67 -6.53 2.80 10.64
N GLN A 68 -6.36 3.62 9.63
CA GLN A 68 -7.47 4.19 8.88
C GLN A 68 -7.49 3.58 7.49
N MET A 69 -8.64 3.64 6.85
CA MET A 69 -8.77 3.09 5.52
C MET A 69 -9.36 4.12 4.58
N ALA A 70 -8.73 4.26 3.41
CA ALA A 70 -9.23 5.09 2.33
C ALA A 70 -9.62 4.19 1.17
N VAL A 71 -10.78 4.43 0.60
CA VAL A 71 -11.26 3.67 -0.54
C VAL A 71 -11.56 4.65 -1.66
N TYR A 72 -10.98 4.39 -2.82
CA TYR A 72 -11.22 5.21 -4.01
C TYR A 72 -11.86 4.36 -5.09
N PHE A 73 -12.67 4.99 -5.91
CA PHE A 73 -13.19 4.36 -7.11
C PHE A 73 -12.54 5.02 -8.30
N SER A 74 -11.74 4.28 -9.03
CA SER A 74 -10.97 4.84 -10.13
C SER A 74 -10.57 3.72 -11.08
N ASP A 75 -10.53 4.02 -12.37
CA ASP A 75 -10.05 3.07 -13.35
C ASP A 75 -8.55 3.14 -13.54
N ASP A 76 -7.89 4.05 -12.83
CA ASP A 76 -6.44 4.17 -12.91
C ASP A 76 -5.86 4.09 -11.50
N PRO A 77 -5.65 2.88 -11.00
CA PRO A 77 -5.17 2.73 -9.62
C PRO A 77 -3.79 3.34 -9.38
N VAL A 78 -2.90 3.28 -10.36
CA VAL A 78 -1.56 3.81 -10.16
C VAL A 78 -1.61 5.32 -9.93
N LEU A 79 -2.30 6.05 -10.79
CA LEU A 79 -2.40 7.50 -10.63
C LEU A 79 -3.15 7.87 -9.37
N THR A 80 -4.17 7.09 -9.02
CA THR A 80 -4.95 7.38 -7.82
C THR A 80 -4.10 7.22 -6.57
N VAL A 81 -3.33 6.14 -6.48
CA VAL A 81 -2.47 5.93 -5.34
C VAL A 81 -1.36 6.97 -5.31
N ALA A 82 -0.79 7.29 -6.47
CA ALA A 82 0.26 8.31 -6.54
C ALA A 82 -0.25 9.67 -6.06
N ALA A 83 -1.47 10.02 -6.44
CA ALA A 83 -2.07 11.29 -5.98
C ALA A 83 -2.27 11.28 -4.47
N HIS A 84 -2.72 10.15 -3.93
CA HIS A 84 -2.89 10.03 -2.49
C HIS A 84 -1.55 10.17 -1.77
N ILE A 85 -0.51 9.56 -2.32
CA ILE A 85 0.82 9.65 -1.75
C ILE A 85 1.34 11.09 -1.78
N SER A 86 1.11 11.79 -2.88
CA SER A 86 1.50 13.19 -2.99
C SER A 86 0.82 14.05 -1.94
N LYS A 87 -0.40 13.69 -1.59
CA LYS A 87 -1.18 14.47 -0.64
C LYS A 87 -0.82 14.13 0.79
N GLU A 88 -0.65 12.86 1.10
CA GLU A 88 -0.48 12.41 2.47
C GLU A 88 0.97 12.23 2.88
N HIS A 89 1.87 12.09 1.93
CA HIS A 89 3.31 11.98 2.19
C HIS A 89 3.66 10.82 3.14
N PRO A 90 3.25 9.59 2.81
CA PRO A 90 3.65 8.48 3.66
C PRO A 90 5.16 8.26 3.60
N THR A 91 5.70 7.68 4.64
CA THR A 91 7.14 7.43 4.69
C THR A 91 7.50 6.05 4.16
N LEU A 92 6.52 5.18 4.02
CA LEU A 92 6.74 3.82 3.51
C LEU A 92 5.46 3.34 2.86
N ILE A 93 5.59 2.68 1.73
CA ILE A 93 4.47 2.05 1.04
C ILE A 93 4.64 0.55 1.17
N VAL A 94 3.57 -0.15 1.53
CA VAL A 94 3.57 -1.60 1.65
C VAL A 94 2.57 -2.15 0.64
N THR A 95 3.03 -3.09 -0.19
CA THR A 95 2.17 -3.75 -1.17
C THR A 95 2.41 -5.25 -1.11
N GLY A 96 1.52 -6.02 -1.70
CA GLY A 96 1.77 -7.42 -1.89
C GLY A 96 2.81 -7.64 -2.97
N PHE A 97 3.59 -8.69 -2.83
CA PHE A 97 4.55 -9.05 -3.86
C PHE A 97 3.78 -9.62 -5.04
N PRO A 98 3.89 -9.03 -6.21
CA PRO A 98 3.01 -9.41 -7.32
C PRO A 98 3.36 -10.74 -8.00
N GLY A 99 4.51 -11.31 -7.70
CA GLY A 99 4.89 -12.54 -8.34
C GLY A 99 5.45 -12.30 -9.73
N GLU A 100 5.39 -13.34 -10.55
CA GLU A 100 6.05 -13.28 -11.84
C GLU A 100 5.34 -12.41 -12.85
N ASN A 101 4.03 -12.37 -12.75
CA ASN A 101 3.28 -11.85 -13.88
C ASN A 101 2.91 -10.41 -13.79
N SER A 102 3.11 -9.77 -12.68
CA SER A 102 2.53 -8.46 -12.58
C SER A 102 3.15 -7.62 -11.50
N ASN A 103 4.27 -7.06 -11.82
CA ASN A 103 4.78 -6.00 -10.98
C ASN A 103 4.58 -4.65 -11.64
N ALA A 104 3.69 -4.59 -12.64
CA ALA A 104 3.46 -3.35 -13.38
C ALA A 104 2.95 -2.25 -12.46
N PHE A 105 2.05 -2.59 -11.53
CA PHE A 105 1.54 -1.58 -10.60
C PHE A 105 2.67 -1.01 -9.74
N VAL A 106 3.47 -1.90 -9.16
CA VAL A 106 4.53 -1.45 -8.25
C VAL A 106 5.58 -0.66 -9.01
N SER A 107 5.98 -1.15 -10.20
CA SER A 107 6.97 -0.45 -11.00
C SER A 107 6.49 0.92 -11.44
N ALA A 108 5.25 1.01 -11.89
CA ALA A 108 4.70 2.29 -12.33
C ALA A 108 4.58 3.25 -11.15
N LEU A 109 4.14 2.74 -10.01
CA LEU A 109 4.02 3.58 -8.83
C LEU A 109 5.38 4.10 -8.41
N HIS A 110 6.39 3.24 -8.42
CA HIS A 110 7.73 3.65 -8.03
C HIS A 110 8.28 4.73 -8.96
N LEU A 111 7.94 4.65 -10.25
CA LEU A 111 8.36 5.70 -11.18
C LEU A 111 7.69 7.03 -10.90
N LEU A 112 6.46 7.00 -10.44
CA LEU A 112 5.75 8.24 -10.15
C LEU A 112 6.12 8.85 -8.80
N VAL A 113 6.47 8.01 -7.84
CA VAL A 113 6.84 8.49 -6.52
C VAL A 113 8.16 7.86 -6.10
N PRO A 114 9.25 8.21 -6.79
CA PRO A 114 10.53 7.53 -6.58
C PRO A 114 11.18 7.82 -5.24
N ASP A 115 10.68 8.81 -4.51
CA ASP A 115 11.27 9.19 -3.24
C ASP A 115 10.78 8.34 -2.08
N VAL A 116 9.76 7.53 -2.30
CA VAL A 116 9.16 6.77 -1.20
C VAL A 116 9.55 5.30 -1.35
N PRO A 117 10.12 4.70 -0.31
CA PRO A 117 10.45 3.27 -0.40
C PRO A 117 9.19 2.42 -0.40
N VAL A 118 9.27 1.30 -1.09
CA VAL A 118 8.17 0.34 -1.19
C VAL A 118 8.63 -0.99 -0.65
N SER A 119 7.86 -1.55 0.27
CA SER A 119 8.09 -2.91 0.77
C SER A 119 7.03 -3.82 0.19
N MET A 120 7.46 -4.87 -0.49
CA MET A 120 6.56 -5.85 -1.07
C MET A 120 6.57 -7.09 -0.20
N VAL A 121 5.40 -7.51 0.25
CA VAL A 121 5.28 -8.64 1.16
C VAL A 121 4.76 -9.84 0.39
N ALA A 122 5.55 -10.90 0.35
CA ALA A 122 5.16 -12.13 -0.32
C ALA A 122 4.28 -12.98 0.60
N GLN A 123 3.61 -13.94 -0.01
CA GLN A 123 2.71 -14.80 0.75
C GLN A 123 3.43 -15.61 1.81
N ASP A 124 4.70 -15.91 1.58
CA ASP A 124 5.50 -16.65 2.56
C ASP A 124 6.07 -15.78 3.66
N GLY A 125 5.73 -14.48 3.65
CA GLY A 125 6.19 -13.56 4.67
C GLY A 125 7.48 -12.85 4.35
N ASN A 126 8.15 -13.21 3.26
CA ASN A 126 9.36 -12.51 2.86
C ASN A 126 9.03 -11.10 2.40
N ILE A 127 9.92 -10.17 2.72
CA ILE A 127 9.73 -8.77 2.37
C ILE A 127 10.83 -8.35 1.42
N TYR A 128 10.42 -7.74 0.30
CA TYR A 128 11.34 -7.24 -0.71
C TYR A 128 11.21 -5.72 -0.75
N ASN A 129 12.31 -5.03 -0.63
CA ASN A 129 12.27 -3.57 -0.54
C ASN A 129 12.77 -2.94 -1.83
N MET A 130 11.99 -1.98 -2.33
CA MET A 130 12.45 -1.10 -3.40
C MET A 130 12.83 0.21 -2.77
N LEU A 131 14.10 0.55 -2.87
CA LEU A 131 14.61 1.75 -2.24
C LEU A 131 14.43 2.96 -3.14
N PRO A 132 14.42 4.16 -2.57
CA PRO A 132 14.29 5.36 -3.38
C PRO A 132 15.40 5.48 -4.40
N LEU A 133 15.06 5.97 -5.59
CA LEU A 133 16.05 6.16 -6.65
C LEU A 133 16.72 7.51 -6.60
N LYS A 134 16.22 8.36 -5.74
CA LYS A 134 16.62 9.73 -5.77
C LYS A 134 18.05 9.91 -5.28
N ASN A 135 18.87 10.45 -6.10
CA ASN A 135 20.22 10.95 -5.77
C ASN A 135 20.94 10.27 -4.63
N ASP A 136 20.76 9.00 -4.50
CA ASP A 136 21.41 8.26 -3.46
C ASP A 136 22.86 8.02 -3.89
N PRO A 137 23.84 8.48 -3.13
CA PRO A 137 25.24 8.29 -3.52
C PRO A 137 25.60 6.82 -3.69
N VAL A 138 24.89 5.94 -3.07
CA VAL A 138 25.14 4.52 -3.22
C VAL A 138 25.03 4.07 -4.65
N PHE A 139 24.16 4.68 -5.41
CA PHE A 139 23.94 4.27 -6.79
C PHE A 139 24.92 4.88 -7.77
N THR A 140 25.75 5.76 -7.31
CA THR A 140 26.72 6.39 -8.20
C THR A 140 28.09 5.76 -8.10
N LYS A 141 28.22 4.78 -7.28
CA LYS A 141 29.53 4.13 -7.12
C LYS A 141 29.83 3.05 -8.09
#